data_5c590127ea0f44a64f958701cb930eb2
#
_entry.id   5c590127ea0f44a64f958701cb930eb2
#
_cell.length_a   1.000
_cell.length_b   1.000
_cell.length_c   1.000
_cell.angle_alpha   90.00
_cell.angle_beta   90.00
_cell.angle_gamma   90.00
#
_symmetry.space_group_name_H-M   'P 1'
#
loop_
_entity.id
_entity.type
_entity.pdbx_description
1 polymer ?
#
loop_
_entity_poly.entity_id
_entity_poly.type
_entity_poly.pdbx_seq_one_letter_code
_entity_poly.pdbx_strand_id
1 'polypeptide(L)'
;RAHEVAQTTLDRLWLEAREALAGAVEIHGFEDLTVEPPCLLDTVLLRQAQRSFLGLRLAEASLDVAPCVPASPPVRSTPELKRCAGAFRLLTGELVAQAARAANLRRLIDEYRRTERRARALENVLLPEIDHSLKFIEEQLDAVDQEEAVRVRNAARGR
;
A
#
# COMPACT_ATOMS: atom_id res chain seq x y z
N ARG A 1 13.00 -6.06 -3.28
CA ARG A 1 13.21 -7.47 -3.76
C ARG A 1 11.90 -8.18 -4.06
N ALA A 2 10.94 -8.31 -3.10
CA ALA A 2 9.66 -8.98 -3.36
C ALA A 2 8.81 -8.29 -4.44
N HIS A 3 8.84 -6.96 -4.51
CA HIS A 3 8.14 -6.20 -5.54
C HIS A 3 8.79 -6.38 -6.92
N GLU A 4 10.12 -6.40 -7.00
CA GLU A 4 10.86 -6.62 -8.25
C GLU A 4 10.57 -8.00 -8.83
N VAL A 5 10.60 -9.06 -7.99
CA VAL A 5 10.25 -10.43 -8.41
C VAL A 5 8.80 -10.51 -8.93
N ALA A 6 7.88 -9.84 -8.24
CA ALA A 6 6.49 -9.81 -8.66
C ALA A 6 6.30 -9.03 -9.97
N GLN A 7 7.09 -7.99 -10.21
CA GLN A 7 7.07 -7.23 -11.45
C GLN A 7 7.59 -8.04 -12.63
N THR A 8 8.71 -8.75 -12.47
CA THR A 8 9.23 -9.65 -13.51
C THR A 8 8.27 -10.79 -13.85
N THR A 9 7.54 -11.30 -12.85
CA THR A 9 6.51 -12.31 -13.08
C THR A 9 5.35 -11.74 -13.90
N LEU A 10 4.91 -10.52 -13.59
CA LEU A 10 3.85 -9.84 -14.33
C LEU A 10 4.25 -9.58 -15.78
N ASP A 11 5.49 -9.10 -16.01
CA ASP A 11 6.01 -8.82 -17.35
C ASP A 11 6.05 -10.09 -18.21
N ARG A 12 6.44 -11.21 -17.61
CA ARG A 12 6.41 -12.52 -18.29
C ARG A 12 4.98 -12.94 -18.66
N LEU A 13 4.04 -12.87 -17.71
CA LEU A 13 2.64 -13.23 -17.97
C LEU A 13 2.01 -12.32 -19.01
N TRP A 14 2.38 -11.04 -19.02
CA TRP A 14 1.95 -10.09 -20.04
C TRP A 14 2.45 -10.48 -21.43
N LEU A 15 3.72 -10.89 -21.55
CA LEU A 15 4.29 -11.34 -22.79
C LEU A 15 3.59 -12.62 -23.30
N GLU A 16 3.40 -13.60 -22.41
CA GLU A 16 2.69 -14.85 -22.72
C GLU A 16 1.25 -14.60 -23.18
N ALA A 17 0.53 -13.68 -22.51
CA ALA A 17 -0.83 -13.33 -22.89
C ALA A 17 -0.88 -12.64 -24.26
N ARG A 18 0.08 -11.76 -24.54
CA ARG A 18 0.19 -11.08 -25.84
C ARG A 18 0.48 -12.04 -26.99
N GLU A 19 1.38 -12.98 -26.78
CA GLU A 19 1.69 -14.02 -27.77
C GLU A 19 0.51 -14.95 -28.02
N ALA A 20 -0.20 -15.34 -26.95
CA ALA A 20 -1.39 -16.17 -27.08
C ALA A 20 -2.53 -15.43 -27.80
N LEU A 21 -2.68 -14.11 -27.59
CA LEU A 21 -3.63 -13.29 -28.32
C LEU A 21 -3.25 -13.16 -29.80
N ALA A 22 -1.97 -12.92 -30.11
CA ALA A 22 -1.51 -12.85 -31.50
C ALA A 22 -1.82 -14.13 -32.25
N GLY A 23 -1.52 -15.30 -31.68
CA GLY A 23 -1.85 -16.58 -32.29
C GLY A 23 -3.36 -16.81 -32.48
N ALA A 24 -4.18 -16.35 -31.54
CA ALA A 24 -5.64 -16.42 -31.69
C ALA A 24 -6.15 -15.50 -32.82
N VAL A 25 -5.58 -14.27 -32.92
CA VAL A 25 -5.93 -13.31 -33.99
C VAL A 25 -5.52 -13.82 -35.38
N GLU A 26 -4.37 -14.48 -35.50
CA GLU A 26 -3.91 -15.05 -36.78
C GLU A 26 -4.87 -16.10 -37.34
N ILE A 27 -5.49 -16.89 -36.46
CA ILE A 27 -6.39 -18.00 -36.88
C ILE A 27 -7.82 -17.51 -37.08
N HIS A 28 -8.32 -16.65 -36.22
CA HIS A 28 -9.73 -16.25 -36.18
C HIS A 28 -10.03 -14.87 -36.78
N GLY A 29 -9.01 -14.02 -36.89
CA GLY A 29 -9.20 -12.61 -37.15
C GLY A 29 -9.68 -11.86 -35.90
N PHE A 30 -9.49 -10.56 -35.89
CA PHE A 30 -9.86 -9.71 -34.73
C PHE A 30 -11.38 -9.57 -34.57
N GLU A 31 -12.12 -9.58 -35.67
CA GLU A 31 -13.58 -9.42 -35.64
C GLU A 31 -14.28 -10.62 -35.00
N ASP A 32 -13.85 -11.84 -35.33
CA ASP A 32 -14.42 -13.07 -34.79
C ASP A 32 -14.18 -13.22 -33.28
N LEU A 33 -13.05 -12.68 -32.76
CA LEU A 33 -12.76 -12.66 -31.33
C LEU A 33 -13.69 -11.76 -30.52
N THR A 34 -14.23 -10.72 -31.15
CA THR A 34 -15.15 -9.76 -30.49
C THR A 34 -16.58 -10.28 -30.42
N VAL A 35 -16.91 -11.32 -31.22
CA VAL A 35 -18.24 -11.94 -31.27
C VAL A 35 -18.41 -13.05 -30.22
N GLU A 36 -17.32 -13.56 -29.64
CA GLU A 36 -17.40 -14.54 -28.57
C GLU A 36 -18.22 -14.00 -27.39
N PRO A 37 -19.17 -14.77 -26.84
CA PRO A 37 -20.00 -14.29 -25.73
C PRO A 37 -19.14 -13.96 -24.52
N PRO A 38 -19.35 -12.78 -23.90
CA PRO A 38 -18.60 -12.40 -22.73
C PRO A 38 -18.80 -13.41 -21.60
N CYS A 39 -17.73 -13.72 -20.88
CA CYS A 39 -17.83 -14.45 -19.63
C CYS A 39 -18.79 -13.73 -18.68
N LEU A 40 -19.75 -14.44 -18.11
CA LEU A 40 -20.61 -13.89 -17.08
C LEU A 40 -19.74 -13.44 -15.89
N LEU A 41 -19.86 -12.19 -15.50
CA LEU A 41 -19.13 -11.60 -14.35
C LEU A 41 -19.41 -12.33 -13.03
N ASP A 42 -20.52 -13.06 -12.94
CA ASP A 42 -20.91 -13.85 -11.76
C ASP A 42 -19.93 -14.99 -11.43
N THR A 43 -19.02 -15.32 -12.35
CA THR A 43 -17.99 -16.34 -12.13
C THR A 43 -16.68 -15.77 -11.56
N VAL A 44 -16.59 -14.46 -11.40
CA VAL A 44 -15.39 -13.76 -10.92
C VAL A 44 -15.61 -13.31 -9.49
N LEU A 45 -14.92 -13.94 -8.53
CA LEU A 45 -14.97 -13.58 -7.11
C LEU A 45 -13.70 -12.85 -6.72
N LEU A 46 -13.85 -11.55 -6.43
CA LEU A 46 -12.78 -10.77 -5.81
C LEU A 46 -12.81 -10.99 -4.29
N ARG A 47 -11.83 -11.71 -3.78
CA ARG A 47 -11.63 -11.85 -2.34
C ARG A 47 -10.74 -10.73 -1.84
N GLN A 48 -11.24 -10.00 -0.86
CA GLN A 48 -10.49 -8.94 -0.19
C GLN A 48 -10.32 -9.28 1.29
N ALA A 49 -9.10 -9.20 1.77
CA ALA A 49 -8.76 -9.30 3.18
C ALA A 49 -8.00 -8.05 3.61
N GLN A 50 -8.09 -7.70 4.89
CA GLN A 50 -7.32 -6.60 5.47
C GLN A 50 -6.49 -7.14 6.62
N ARG A 51 -5.22 -6.79 6.63
CA ARG A 51 -4.29 -7.09 7.71
C ARG A 51 -3.82 -5.79 8.34
N SER A 52 -3.85 -5.72 9.67
CA SER A 52 -3.26 -4.58 10.39
C SER A 52 -1.77 -4.80 10.58
N PHE A 53 -0.97 -3.79 10.24
CA PHE A 53 0.47 -3.76 10.47
C PHE A 53 0.86 -2.36 10.97
N LEU A 54 1.39 -2.26 12.19
CA LEU A 54 1.78 -0.99 12.83
C LEU A 54 0.68 0.09 12.78
N GLY A 55 -0.58 -0.31 12.97
CA GLY A 55 -1.73 0.59 12.90
C GLY A 55 -2.22 0.92 11.48
N LEU A 56 -1.54 0.46 10.44
CA LEU A 56 -1.95 0.59 9.05
C LEU A 56 -2.79 -0.61 8.61
N ARG A 57 -3.84 -0.33 7.84
CA ARG A 57 -4.65 -1.38 7.20
C ARG A 57 -4.08 -1.69 5.83
N LEU A 58 -3.39 -2.82 5.73
CA LEU A 58 -2.89 -3.36 4.47
C LEU A 58 -3.96 -4.22 3.81
N ALA A 59 -4.18 -4.03 2.53
CA ALA A 59 -5.14 -4.81 1.75
C ALA A 59 -4.44 -6.01 1.10
N GLU A 60 -5.07 -7.16 1.20
CA GLU A 60 -4.75 -8.35 0.42
C GLU A 60 -5.91 -8.59 -0.53
N ALA A 61 -5.63 -8.78 -1.81
CA ALA A 61 -6.65 -9.08 -2.81
C ALA A 61 -6.21 -10.28 -3.63
N SER A 62 -7.14 -11.18 -3.86
CA SER A 62 -7.00 -12.31 -4.77
C SER A 62 -8.24 -12.42 -5.64
N LEU A 63 -8.02 -12.78 -6.89
CA LEU A 63 -9.08 -13.03 -7.84
C LEU A 63 -9.27 -14.53 -7.99
N ASP A 64 -10.44 -15.02 -7.65
CA ASP A 64 -10.85 -16.39 -7.91
C ASP A 64 -11.74 -16.37 -9.16
N VAL A 65 -11.16 -16.79 -10.27
CA VAL A 65 -11.87 -16.85 -11.56
C VAL A 65 -12.26 -18.29 -11.77
N ALA A 66 -13.52 -18.62 -11.49
CA ALA A 66 -14.05 -19.92 -11.83
C ALA A 66 -13.91 -20.17 -13.36
N PRO A 67 -13.77 -21.44 -13.80
CA PRO A 67 -13.76 -21.73 -15.22
C PRO A 67 -15.03 -21.17 -15.84
N CYS A 68 -14.86 -20.25 -16.80
CA CYS A 68 -15.98 -19.65 -17.50
C CYS A 68 -16.79 -20.76 -18.19
N VAL A 69 -18.02 -20.95 -17.75
CA VAL A 69 -18.99 -21.73 -18.50
C VAL A 69 -19.71 -20.71 -19.39
N PRO A 70 -19.45 -20.69 -20.71
CA PRO A 70 -20.12 -19.74 -21.57
C PRO A 70 -21.63 -20.00 -21.52
N ALA A 71 -22.42 -18.92 -21.44
CA ALA A 71 -23.90 -19.01 -21.44
C ALA A 71 -24.45 -19.64 -22.73
N SER A 72 -23.66 -19.66 -23.79
CA SER A 72 -23.93 -20.35 -25.05
C SER A 72 -22.67 -21.13 -25.43
N PRO A 73 -22.81 -22.29 -26.08
CA PRO A 73 -21.64 -23.03 -26.59
C PRO A 73 -20.86 -22.09 -27.52
N PRO A 74 -19.53 -22.00 -27.37
CA PRO A 74 -18.72 -21.15 -28.22
C PRO A 74 -18.89 -21.62 -29.67
N VAL A 75 -19.12 -20.68 -30.57
CA VAL A 75 -19.34 -20.95 -31.99
C VAL A 75 -18.12 -21.67 -32.60
N ARG A 76 -16.93 -21.38 -32.07
CA ARG A 76 -15.67 -22.04 -32.45
C ARG A 76 -14.76 -22.14 -31.21
N SER A 77 -14.70 -23.30 -30.58
CA SER A 77 -13.78 -23.56 -29.48
C SER A 77 -12.47 -24.15 -30.02
N THR A 78 -11.49 -23.29 -30.31
CA THR A 78 -10.16 -23.74 -30.73
C THR A 78 -9.19 -23.82 -29.57
N PRO A 79 -8.11 -24.61 -29.68
CA PRO A 79 -7.06 -24.65 -28.65
C PRO A 79 -6.41 -23.31 -28.40
N GLU A 80 -6.25 -22.45 -29.40
CA GLU A 80 -5.64 -21.13 -29.34
C GLU A 80 -6.50 -20.17 -28.52
N LEU A 81 -7.82 -20.17 -28.72
CA LEU A 81 -8.76 -19.40 -27.91
C LEU A 81 -8.70 -19.79 -26.43
N LYS A 82 -8.66 -21.11 -26.17
CA LYS A 82 -8.54 -21.61 -24.79
C LYS A 82 -7.22 -21.19 -24.14
N ARG A 83 -6.12 -21.26 -24.92
CA ARG A 83 -4.79 -20.83 -24.47
C ARG A 83 -4.79 -19.32 -24.17
N CYS A 84 -5.36 -18.51 -25.05
CA CYS A 84 -5.49 -17.09 -24.88
C CYS A 84 -6.31 -16.75 -23.63
N ALA A 85 -7.50 -17.31 -23.47
CA ALA A 85 -8.34 -17.12 -22.28
C ALA A 85 -7.63 -17.55 -20.98
N GLY A 86 -6.89 -18.67 -21.01
CA GLY A 86 -6.09 -19.13 -19.89
C GLY A 86 -4.98 -18.16 -19.50
N ALA A 87 -4.23 -17.65 -20.49
CA ALA A 87 -3.15 -16.68 -20.26
C ALA A 87 -3.68 -15.37 -19.67
N PHE A 88 -4.77 -14.81 -20.19
CA PHE A 88 -5.40 -13.62 -19.66
C PHE A 88 -5.99 -13.81 -18.25
N ARG A 89 -6.50 -15.00 -17.95
CA ARG A 89 -6.97 -15.34 -16.59
C ARG A 89 -5.83 -15.27 -15.57
N LEU A 90 -4.68 -15.89 -15.88
CA LEU A 90 -3.49 -15.85 -15.02
C LEU A 90 -2.97 -14.42 -14.86
N LEU A 91 -2.88 -13.69 -15.95
CA LEU A 91 -2.47 -12.28 -15.94
C LEU A 91 -3.39 -11.43 -15.07
N THR A 92 -4.71 -11.57 -15.21
CA THR A 92 -5.68 -10.79 -14.43
C THR A 92 -5.59 -11.09 -12.93
N GLY A 93 -5.40 -12.37 -12.58
CA GLY A 93 -5.18 -12.78 -11.19
C GLY A 93 -3.95 -12.11 -10.55
N GLU A 94 -2.83 -12.11 -11.27
CA GLU A 94 -1.61 -11.47 -10.77
C GLU A 94 -1.71 -9.93 -10.75
N LEU A 95 -2.40 -9.32 -11.73
CA LEU A 95 -2.67 -7.88 -11.74
C LEU A 95 -3.43 -7.42 -10.49
N VAL A 96 -4.44 -8.18 -10.04
CA VAL A 96 -5.20 -7.87 -8.82
C VAL A 96 -4.30 -7.93 -7.59
N ALA A 97 -3.47 -8.96 -7.48
CA ALA A 97 -2.51 -9.07 -6.38
C ALA A 97 -1.48 -7.93 -6.37
N GLN A 98 -0.98 -7.56 -7.55
CA GLN A 98 -0.04 -6.44 -7.70
C GLN A 98 -0.70 -5.08 -7.41
N ALA A 99 -1.93 -4.88 -7.80
CA ALA A 99 -2.69 -3.66 -7.47
C ALA A 99 -2.81 -3.48 -5.95
N ALA A 100 -3.11 -4.57 -5.21
CA ALA A 100 -3.16 -4.52 -3.75
C ALA A 100 -1.79 -4.19 -3.13
N ARG A 101 -0.70 -4.82 -3.63
CA ARG A 101 0.68 -4.53 -3.18
C ARG A 101 1.08 -3.08 -3.45
N ALA A 102 0.78 -2.55 -4.65
CA ALA A 102 1.06 -1.18 -5.02
C ALA A 102 0.28 -0.17 -4.15
N ALA A 103 -0.98 -0.44 -3.86
CA ALA A 103 -1.80 0.37 -2.96
C ALA A 103 -1.23 0.38 -1.53
N ASN A 104 -0.78 -0.77 -1.04
CA ASN A 104 -0.13 -0.88 0.27
C ASN A 104 1.19 -0.11 0.33
N LEU A 105 2.00 -0.18 -0.71
CA LEU A 105 3.26 0.56 -0.78
C LEU A 105 3.02 2.07 -0.72
N ARG A 106 2.03 2.58 -1.45
CA ARG A 106 1.64 4.01 -1.36
C ARG A 106 1.23 4.41 0.05
N ARG A 107 0.37 3.61 0.72
CA ARG A 107 -0.05 3.87 2.10
C ARG A 107 1.13 3.90 3.07
N LEU A 108 2.07 2.96 2.92
CA LEU A 108 3.29 2.91 3.73
C LEU A 108 4.18 4.14 3.52
N ILE A 109 4.37 4.57 2.27
CA ILE A 109 5.16 5.77 1.94
C ILE A 109 4.51 7.03 2.54
N ASP A 110 3.19 7.16 2.43
CA ASP A 110 2.48 8.32 2.94
C ASP A 110 2.55 8.40 4.47
N GLU A 111 2.41 7.26 5.17
CA GLU A 111 2.53 7.22 6.62
C GLU A 111 3.97 7.41 7.10
N TYR A 112 4.94 6.87 6.37
CA TYR A 112 6.36 7.15 6.64
C TYR A 112 6.66 8.66 6.57
N ARG A 113 6.23 9.33 5.49
CA ARG A 113 6.39 10.77 5.33
C ARG A 113 5.68 11.59 6.42
N ARG A 114 4.51 11.11 6.86
CA ARG A 114 3.77 11.73 7.95
C ARG A 114 4.52 11.58 9.28
N THR A 115 5.02 10.40 9.57
CA THR A 115 5.78 10.10 10.78
C THR A 115 7.10 10.86 10.81
N GLU A 116 7.82 10.92 9.69
CA GLU A 116 9.04 11.71 9.56
C GLU A 116 8.80 13.20 9.83
N ARG A 117 7.74 13.76 9.26
CA ARG A 117 7.39 15.17 9.55
C ARG A 117 7.08 15.42 11.03
N ARG A 118 6.35 14.47 11.68
CA ARG A 118 6.08 14.56 13.11
C ARG A 118 7.35 14.46 13.94
N ALA A 119 8.24 13.54 13.62
CA ALA A 119 9.52 13.38 14.30
C ALA A 119 10.36 14.67 14.20
N ARG A 120 10.48 15.24 13.01
CA ARG A 120 11.19 16.51 12.80
C ARG A 120 10.54 17.68 13.54
N ALA A 121 9.21 17.73 13.65
CA ALA A 121 8.53 18.77 14.42
C ALA A 121 8.80 18.62 15.92
N LEU A 122 8.83 17.40 16.44
CA LEU A 122 9.21 17.14 17.83
C LEU A 122 10.66 17.53 18.12
N GLU A 123 11.59 17.15 17.25
CA GLU A 123 13.01 17.45 17.42
C GLU A 123 13.35 18.94 17.30
N ASN A 124 12.75 19.62 16.31
CA ASN A 124 13.17 20.98 15.97
C ASN A 124 12.33 22.09 16.63
N VAL A 125 11.15 21.75 17.14
CA VAL A 125 10.24 22.72 17.75
C VAL A 125 9.97 22.37 19.20
N LEU A 126 9.44 21.18 19.47
CA LEU A 126 8.97 20.84 20.82
C LEU A 126 10.12 20.65 21.82
N LEU A 127 11.20 19.95 21.44
CA LEU A 127 12.35 19.76 22.33
C LEU A 127 13.00 21.08 22.74
N PRO A 128 13.36 22.02 21.85
CA PRO A 128 13.94 23.29 22.24
C PRO A 128 12.97 24.17 23.04
N GLU A 129 11.65 24.07 22.80
CA GLU A 129 10.65 24.78 23.61
C GLU A 129 10.60 24.26 25.05
N ILE A 130 10.66 22.94 25.22
CA ILE A 130 10.74 22.29 26.54
C ILE A 130 12.04 22.66 27.23
N ASP A 131 13.19 22.63 26.55
CA ASP A 131 14.49 22.99 27.10
C ASP A 131 14.52 24.47 27.56
N HIS A 132 13.90 25.37 26.80
CA HIS A 132 13.77 26.77 27.19
C HIS A 132 12.87 26.93 28.41
N SER A 133 11.77 26.20 28.46
CA SER A 133 10.87 26.21 29.61
C SER A 133 11.53 25.67 30.89
N LEU A 134 12.33 24.61 30.77
CA LEU A 134 13.09 24.05 31.88
C LEU A 134 14.12 25.06 32.41
N LYS A 135 14.90 25.70 31.56
CA LYS A 135 15.87 26.72 31.95
C LYS A 135 15.19 27.89 32.66
N PHE A 136 14.05 28.35 32.14
CA PHE A 136 13.28 29.42 32.80
C PHE A 136 12.83 29.01 34.20
N ILE A 137 12.34 27.77 34.39
CA ILE A 137 11.94 27.25 35.70
C ILE A 137 13.14 27.17 36.64
N GLU A 138 14.28 26.66 36.18
CA GLU A 138 15.53 26.60 36.96
C GLU A 138 15.98 28.00 37.43
N GLU A 139 15.99 28.98 36.50
CA GLU A 139 16.33 30.37 36.83
C GLU A 139 15.37 30.98 37.90
N GLN A 140 14.07 30.67 37.81
CA GLN A 140 13.09 31.14 38.80
C GLN A 140 13.29 30.47 40.16
N LEU A 141 13.60 29.18 40.19
CA LEU A 141 13.91 28.48 41.45
C LEU A 141 15.18 29.05 42.11
N ASP A 142 16.24 29.25 41.33
CA ASP A 142 17.46 29.85 41.82
C ASP A 142 17.23 31.27 42.39
N ALA A 143 16.38 32.07 41.74
CA ALA A 143 16.00 33.39 42.23
C ALA A 143 15.23 33.31 43.56
N VAL A 144 14.31 32.39 43.72
CA VAL A 144 13.56 32.13 44.95
C VAL A 144 14.52 31.72 46.09
N ASP A 145 15.42 30.77 45.82
CA ASP A 145 16.41 30.30 46.79
C ASP A 145 17.35 31.45 47.25
N GLN A 146 17.76 32.30 46.31
CA GLN A 146 18.54 33.50 46.63
C GLN A 146 17.77 34.48 47.52
N GLU A 147 16.49 34.75 47.21
CA GLU A 147 15.64 35.61 48.05
C GLU A 147 15.49 35.02 49.46
N GLU A 148 15.28 33.72 49.58
CA GLU A 148 15.15 33.04 50.85
C GLU A 148 16.46 33.14 51.68
N ALA A 149 17.59 32.91 51.05
CA ALA A 149 18.90 33.07 51.67
C ALA A 149 19.14 34.52 52.19
N VAL A 150 18.71 35.55 51.42
CA VAL A 150 18.76 36.96 51.85
C VAL A 150 17.82 37.21 53.00
N ARG A 151 16.60 36.69 53.01
CA ARG A 151 15.63 36.81 54.11
C ARG A 151 16.19 36.23 55.43
N VAL A 152 16.74 35.00 55.35
CA VAL A 152 17.36 34.31 56.48
C VAL A 152 18.54 35.15 57.05
N ARG A 153 19.41 35.67 56.16
CA ARG A 153 20.54 36.51 56.56
C ARG A 153 20.08 37.82 57.26
N ASN A 154 19.05 38.44 56.72
CA ASN A 154 18.51 39.69 57.32
C ASN A 154 17.82 39.42 58.65
N ALA A 155 17.11 38.34 58.83
CA ALA A 155 16.53 37.92 60.09
C ALA A 155 17.58 37.57 61.14
N ALA A 156 18.73 37.03 60.76
CA ALA A 156 19.85 36.76 61.64
C ALA A 156 20.60 38.02 62.09
N ARG A 157 20.61 39.09 61.30
CA ARG A 157 21.24 40.40 61.64
C ARG A 157 20.35 41.34 62.46
N GLY A 158 19.05 41.10 62.48
CA GLY A 158 18.08 41.91 63.26
C GLY A 158 17.85 41.42 64.68
N ARG A 159 18.64 40.47 65.15
CA ARG A 159 18.76 40.03 66.52
C ARG A 159 20.08 40.54 67.12
#